data_b1fa50f156e27308df2375aaa4e1d2ac
#
_entry.id   b1fa50f156e27308df2375aaa4e1d2ac
#
_cell.length_a   1.000
_cell.length_b   1.000
_cell.length_c   1.000
_cell.angle_alpha   90.00
_cell.angle_beta   90.00
_cell.angle_gamma   90.00
#
_symmetry.space_group_name_H-M   'P 1'
#
loop_
_entity.id
_entity.type
_entity.pdbx_description
1 polymer ?
#
loop_
_entity_poly.entity_id
_entity_poly.type
_entity_poly.pdbx_seq_one_letter_code
_entity_poly.pdbx_strand_id
1 'polypeptide(L)'
;MIDELYLDYYKYSDFYDIFNKYRNYNRETRFILNITKNKKYLLDLGCGTGTHLNILENLGYKVTGIDKSINMVNLSKEKVKSNIYNMNILDFKLDEKYDAIISMHSVFNHLKGYKEFEKAFKNALDHLNDKGVMIIDLDNRKSNEDVFDKVDGNKRYLECFYSSKYNIQIRTTTFKIGLKDFIFEHEFFIYDLEKLDKILKKYNIVYTCLTNFSNQRANKNSTRVHIIIKKV
;
A
#
# COMPACT_ATOMS: atom_id res chain seq x y z
N MET A 1 -30.36 -20.37 -0.66
CA MET A 1 -29.98 -19.10 -1.30
C MET A 1 -28.69 -18.65 -0.65
N ILE A 2 -27.64 -18.51 -1.44
CA ILE A 2 -26.37 -17.92 -0.96
C ILE A 2 -26.63 -16.42 -0.93
N ASP A 3 -26.60 -15.80 0.25
CA ASP A 3 -26.67 -14.33 0.37
C ASP A 3 -25.34 -13.75 -0.14
N GLU A 4 -25.30 -13.37 -1.40
CA GLU A 4 -24.18 -12.61 -1.97
C GLU A 4 -24.30 -11.16 -1.51
N LEU A 5 -23.38 -10.74 -0.67
CA LEU A 5 -23.28 -9.36 -0.23
C LEU A 5 -22.15 -8.67 -1.00
N TYR A 6 -22.50 -7.84 -1.99
CA TYR A 6 -21.56 -6.90 -2.59
C TYR A 6 -21.26 -5.77 -1.60
N LEU A 7 -20.02 -5.63 -1.23
CA LEU A 7 -19.66 -4.73 -0.15
C LEU A 7 -18.46 -3.86 -0.52
N ASP A 8 -18.47 -2.64 -0.01
CA ASP A 8 -17.32 -1.74 -0.10
C ASP A 8 -16.12 -2.40 0.58
N TYR A 9 -15.01 -2.62 -0.16
CA TYR A 9 -13.77 -3.23 0.32
C TYR A 9 -13.32 -2.72 1.69
N TYR A 10 -13.58 -1.44 1.98
CA TYR A 10 -13.20 -0.83 3.24
C TYR A 10 -14.09 -1.20 4.44
N LYS A 11 -15.24 -1.83 4.21
CA LYS A 11 -16.10 -2.37 5.29
C LYS A 11 -15.61 -3.69 5.87
N TYR A 12 -14.61 -4.33 5.22
CA TYR A 12 -14.08 -5.66 5.60
C TYR A 12 -12.68 -5.65 6.17
N SER A 13 -12.39 -4.59 6.86
CA SER A 13 -11.18 -4.50 7.65
C SER A 13 -10.94 -5.74 8.53
N ASP A 14 -11.99 -6.33 9.09
CA ASP A 14 -11.91 -7.54 9.94
C ASP A 14 -11.40 -8.77 9.18
N PHE A 15 -11.82 -8.93 7.92
CA PHE A 15 -11.36 -10.03 7.06
C PHE A 15 -9.96 -9.78 6.50
N TYR A 16 -9.57 -8.53 6.38
CA TYR A 16 -8.26 -8.16 5.85
C TYR A 16 -7.12 -8.82 6.63
N ASP A 17 -7.15 -8.77 7.95
CA ASP A 17 -6.12 -9.38 8.78
C ASP A 17 -6.15 -10.91 8.73
N ILE A 18 -7.32 -11.53 8.65
CA ILE A 18 -7.46 -12.98 8.52
C ILE A 18 -6.72 -13.48 7.27
N PHE A 19 -6.99 -12.88 6.11
CA PHE A 19 -6.41 -13.32 4.84
C PHE A 19 -4.99 -12.82 4.59
N ASN A 20 -4.50 -11.87 5.38
CA ASN A 20 -3.12 -11.44 5.36
C ASN A 20 -2.27 -11.99 6.52
N LYS A 21 -2.84 -12.86 7.38
CA LYS A 21 -2.18 -13.45 8.56
C LYS A 21 -0.84 -14.13 8.22
N TYR A 22 -0.77 -14.83 7.09
CA TYR A 22 0.44 -15.53 6.64
C TYR A 22 1.33 -14.71 5.72
N ARG A 23 1.01 -13.42 5.53
CA ARG A 23 1.88 -12.51 4.80
C ARG A 23 3.20 -12.34 5.54
N ASN A 24 4.29 -12.31 4.80
CA ASN A 24 5.62 -12.21 5.40
C ASN A 24 5.96 -10.76 5.79
N TYR A 25 5.22 -10.22 6.77
CA TYR A 25 5.46 -8.87 7.30
C TYR A 25 6.89 -8.69 7.84
N ASN A 26 7.53 -9.76 8.33
CA ASN A 26 8.93 -9.70 8.76
C ASN A 26 9.88 -9.37 7.60
N ARG A 27 9.65 -9.93 6.41
CA ARG A 27 10.44 -9.63 5.22
C ARG A 27 10.22 -8.19 4.77
N GLU A 28 8.98 -7.76 4.76
CA GLU A 28 8.60 -6.39 4.38
C GLU A 28 9.18 -5.37 5.36
N THR A 29 9.06 -5.61 6.66
CA THR A 29 9.65 -4.75 7.69
C THR A 29 11.17 -4.69 7.60
N ARG A 30 11.86 -5.83 7.39
CA ARG A 30 13.32 -5.82 7.17
C ARG A 30 13.71 -4.97 5.98
N PHE A 31 12.95 -5.02 4.89
CA PHE A 31 13.18 -4.18 3.73
C PHE A 31 13.02 -2.69 4.08
N ILE A 32 11.94 -2.32 4.77
CA ILE A 32 11.72 -0.95 5.26
C ILE A 32 12.89 -0.50 6.14
N LEU A 33 13.27 -1.30 7.16
CA LEU A 33 14.37 -0.99 8.09
C LEU A 33 15.70 -0.78 7.39
N ASN A 34 16.02 -1.60 6.36
CA ASN A 34 17.25 -1.47 5.60
C ASN A 34 17.34 -0.14 4.84
N ILE A 35 16.21 0.39 4.39
CA ILE A 35 16.12 1.64 3.65
C ILE A 35 16.04 2.84 4.59
N THR A 36 15.27 2.72 5.67
CA THR A 36 14.99 3.80 6.63
C THR A 36 16.00 3.87 7.78
N LYS A 37 17.20 3.29 7.62
CA LYS A 37 18.26 3.30 8.65
C LYS A 37 18.43 4.69 9.25
N ASN A 38 18.47 4.75 10.59
CA ASN A 38 18.66 5.98 11.39
C ASN A 38 17.52 7.01 11.25
N LYS A 39 16.38 6.66 10.69
CA LYS A 39 15.17 7.47 10.66
C LYS A 39 14.33 7.16 11.88
N LYS A 40 13.82 8.22 12.55
CA LYS A 40 13.03 8.04 13.79
C LYS A 40 11.56 8.33 13.60
N TYR A 41 11.22 9.32 12.79
CA TYR A 41 9.84 9.76 12.55
C TYR A 41 9.36 9.20 11.22
N LEU A 42 8.32 8.36 11.26
CA LEU A 42 7.82 7.66 10.08
C LEU A 42 6.32 7.90 9.90
N LEU A 43 5.92 8.24 8.66
CA LEU A 43 4.53 8.31 8.23
C LEU A 43 4.20 7.13 7.31
N ASP A 44 3.08 6.46 7.57
CA ASP A 44 2.53 5.41 6.70
C ASP A 44 1.27 5.92 5.99
N LEU A 45 1.34 6.02 4.67
CA LEU A 45 0.26 6.45 3.79
C LEU A 45 -0.57 5.25 3.36
N GLY A 46 -1.83 5.19 3.80
CA GLY A 46 -2.70 4.03 3.63
C GLY A 46 -2.31 2.89 4.57
N CYS A 47 -2.21 3.19 5.85
CA CYS A 47 -1.68 2.28 6.87
C CYS A 47 -2.56 1.04 7.13
N GLY A 48 -3.79 1.01 6.59
CA GLY A 48 -4.73 -0.09 6.77
C GLY A 48 -4.98 -0.39 8.24
N THR A 49 -4.94 -1.66 8.61
CA THR A 49 -5.11 -2.13 10.00
C THR A 49 -3.89 -1.93 10.90
N GLY A 50 -2.87 -1.18 10.45
CA GLY A 50 -1.72 -0.77 11.27
C GLY A 50 -0.65 -1.83 11.53
N THR A 51 -0.65 -2.94 10.82
CA THR A 51 0.29 -4.05 11.10
C THR A 51 1.76 -3.64 10.96
N HIS A 52 2.14 -2.91 9.90
CA HIS A 52 3.51 -2.38 9.76
C HIS A 52 3.84 -1.37 10.84
N LEU A 53 2.90 -0.46 11.14
CA LEU A 53 3.09 0.56 12.18
C LEU A 53 3.33 -0.06 13.55
N ASN A 54 2.54 -1.07 13.93
CA ASN A 54 2.71 -1.78 15.20
C ASN A 54 4.10 -2.41 15.31
N ILE A 55 4.58 -3.07 14.25
CA ILE A 55 5.92 -3.67 14.24
C ILE A 55 7.00 -2.58 14.36
N LEU A 56 6.89 -1.49 13.61
CA LEU A 56 7.87 -0.40 13.60
C LEU A 56 7.87 0.37 14.93
N GLU A 57 6.70 0.61 15.53
CA GLU A 57 6.57 1.23 16.84
C GLU A 57 7.26 0.39 17.93
N ASN A 58 7.06 -0.93 17.92
CA ASN A 58 7.73 -1.86 18.84
C ASN A 58 9.26 -1.92 18.62
N LEU A 59 9.74 -1.53 17.45
CA LEU A 59 11.18 -1.38 17.16
C LEU A 59 11.72 0.04 17.48
N GLY A 60 10.91 0.89 18.11
CA GLY A 60 11.31 2.21 18.60
C GLY A 60 11.17 3.36 17.60
N TYR A 61 10.47 3.14 16.47
CA TYR A 61 10.11 4.26 15.59
C TYR A 61 8.96 5.06 16.21
N LYS A 62 8.97 6.37 16.01
CA LYS A 62 7.80 7.23 16.22
C LYS A 62 7.00 7.23 14.92
N VAL A 63 5.85 6.59 14.96
CA VAL A 63 5.04 6.35 13.76
C VAL A 63 3.80 7.23 13.76
N THR A 64 3.35 7.59 12.56
CA THR A 64 2.04 8.20 12.30
C THR A 64 1.43 7.46 11.14
N GLY A 65 0.13 7.19 11.17
CA GLY A 65 -0.58 6.54 10.08
C GLY A 65 -1.74 7.38 9.56
N ILE A 66 -1.97 7.30 8.26
CA ILE A 66 -3.22 7.80 7.67
C ILE A 66 -3.87 6.72 6.82
N ASP A 67 -5.19 6.64 6.86
CA ASP A 67 -5.99 5.80 5.96
C ASP A 67 -7.33 6.48 5.66
N LYS A 68 -7.84 6.33 4.43
CA LYS A 68 -9.13 6.91 4.04
C LYS A 68 -10.33 6.15 4.62
N SER A 69 -10.14 4.88 5.01
CA SER A 69 -11.17 4.05 5.61
C SER A 69 -11.20 4.23 7.12
N ILE A 70 -12.32 4.74 7.64
CA ILE A 70 -12.53 4.89 9.10
C ILE A 70 -12.46 3.54 9.84
N ASN A 71 -12.89 2.44 9.18
CA ASN A 71 -12.84 1.12 9.77
C ASN A 71 -11.38 0.64 9.93
N MET A 72 -10.54 0.86 8.91
CA MET A 72 -9.10 0.58 9.00
C MET A 72 -8.43 1.40 10.09
N VAL A 73 -8.76 2.70 10.18
CA VAL A 73 -8.26 3.59 11.24
C VAL A 73 -8.63 3.08 12.62
N ASN A 74 -9.89 2.66 12.84
CA ASN A 74 -10.33 2.15 14.12
C ASN A 74 -9.55 0.89 14.53
N LEU A 75 -9.40 -0.09 13.64
CA LEU A 75 -8.61 -1.29 13.90
C LEU A 75 -7.12 -0.99 14.10
N SER A 76 -6.59 -0.01 13.37
CA SER A 76 -5.19 0.41 13.56
C SER A 76 -4.97 1.00 14.96
N LYS A 77 -5.90 1.81 15.46
CA LYS A 77 -5.85 2.40 16.81
C LYS A 77 -5.89 1.36 17.94
N GLU A 78 -6.44 0.18 17.70
CA GLU A 78 -6.40 -0.93 18.66
C GLU A 78 -5.00 -1.55 18.79
N LYS A 79 -4.18 -1.46 17.74
CA LYS A 79 -2.85 -2.08 17.65
C LYS A 79 -1.70 -1.12 17.91
N VAL A 80 -1.89 0.17 17.60
CA VAL A 80 -0.83 1.19 17.57
C VAL A 80 -1.15 2.27 18.61
N LYS A 81 -0.16 2.65 19.40
CA LYS A 81 -0.30 3.71 20.44
C LYS A 81 -0.15 5.12 19.86
N SER A 82 0.53 5.23 18.73
CA SER A 82 0.80 6.48 18.02
C SER A 82 -0.43 7.01 17.26
N ASN A 83 -0.32 8.21 16.73
CA ASN A 83 -1.43 8.89 16.06
C ASN A 83 -1.82 8.24 14.74
N ILE A 84 -3.10 7.90 14.60
CA ILE A 84 -3.70 7.40 13.36
C ILE A 84 -4.86 8.31 12.99
N TYR A 85 -4.86 8.80 11.74
CA TYR A 85 -5.85 9.75 11.24
C TYR A 85 -6.65 9.21 10.06
N ASN A 86 -7.93 9.58 10.01
CA ASN A 86 -8.77 9.27 8.84
C ASN A 86 -8.57 10.37 7.79
N MET A 87 -7.65 10.15 6.86
CA MET A 87 -7.27 11.12 5.82
C MET A 87 -7.00 10.43 4.48
N ASN A 88 -7.20 11.18 3.39
CA ASN A 88 -6.88 10.72 2.05
C ASN A 88 -5.46 11.16 1.67
N ILE A 89 -4.69 10.27 1.03
CA ILE A 89 -3.31 10.56 0.58
C ILE A 89 -3.23 11.69 -0.46
N LEU A 90 -4.34 12.00 -1.14
CA LEU A 90 -4.40 13.07 -2.15
C LEU A 90 -4.33 14.48 -1.55
N ASP A 91 -4.76 14.66 -0.29
CA ASP A 91 -4.97 15.99 0.28
C ASP A 91 -4.81 16.06 1.80
N PHE A 92 -4.16 15.07 2.42
CA PHE A 92 -3.86 15.11 3.84
C PHE A 92 -2.99 16.31 4.20
N LYS A 93 -3.20 16.81 5.43
CA LYS A 93 -2.42 17.90 6.00
C LYS A 93 -2.05 17.53 7.43
N LEU A 94 -0.76 17.44 7.67
CA LEU A 94 -0.16 17.25 8.98
C LEU A 94 0.84 18.38 9.20
N ASP A 95 0.92 18.89 10.42
CA ASP A 95 1.84 20.00 10.75
C ASP A 95 3.30 19.54 10.83
N GLU A 96 3.49 18.23 11.00
CA GLU A 96 4.79 17.61 11.16
C GLU A 96 5.38 17.16 9.82
N LYS A 97 6.71 17.10 9.78
CA LYS A 97 7.46 16.44 8.71
C LYS A 97 8.12 15.18 9.23
N TYR A 98 8.35 14.24 8.33
CA TYR A 98 8.83 12.90 8.65
C TYR A 98 10.19 12.62 8.03
N ASP A 99 11.00 11.81 8.73
CA ASP A 99 12.30 11.35 8.22
C ASP A 99 12.15 10.23 7.20
N ALA A 100 11.06 9.46 7.35
CA ALA A 100 10.68 8.40 6.43
C ALA A 100 9.18 8.44 6.15
N ILE A 101 8.81 8.17 4.90
CA ILE A 101 7.42 7.96 4.49
C ILE A 101 7.35 6.60 3.80
N ILE A 102 6.38 5.78 4.18
CA ILE A 102 6.10 4.51 3.49
C ILE A 102 4.68 4.51 2.96
N SER A 103 4.47 3.77 1.88
CA SER A 103 3.16 3.44 1.36
C SER A 103 3.22 2.03 0.81
N MET A 104 2.76 1.08 1.61
CA MET A 104 2.90 -0.34 1.34
C MET A 104 1.59 -0.93 0.80
N HIS A 105 1.66 -2.13 0.21
CA HIS A 105 0.49 -2.87 -0.26
C HIS A 105 -0.33 -2.16 -1.33
N SER A 106 0.37 -1.50 -2.27
CA SER A 106 -0.26 -0.99 -3.50
C SER A 106 -1.27 0.13 -3.30
N VAL A 107 -1.13 0.93 -2.24
CA VAL A 107 -2.03 2.07 -1.97
C VAL A 107 -2.12 3.02 -3.16
N PHE A 108 -0.99 3.33 -3.79
CA PHE A 108 -0.97 4.20 -4.97
C PHE A 108 -1.65 3.58 -6.21
N ASN A 109 -1.81 2.25 -6.26
CA ASN A 109 -2.56 1.62 -7.36
C ASN A 109 -4.07 1.91 -7.29
N HIS A 110 -4.61 2.31 -6.13
CA HIS A 110 -6.00 2.73 -5.98
C HIS A 110 -6.28 4.16 -6.49
N LEU A 111 -5.24 4.88 -6.94
CA LEU A 111 -5.37 6.21 -7.53
C LEU A 111 -5.78 6.12 -9.01
N LYS A 112 -6.52 7.12 -9.48
CA LYS A 112 -7.07 7.17 -10.84
C LYS A 112 -6.06 7.69 -11.87
N GLY A 113 -4.88 7.07 -11.92
CA GLY A 113 -3.87 7.36 -12.93
C GLY A 113 -2.80 8.35 -12.50
N TYR A 114 -2.04 8.83 -13.50
CA TYR A 114 -0.80 9.59 -13.27
C TYR A 114 -1.01 10.96 -12.61
N LYS A 115 -2.15 11.63 -12.86
CA LYS A 115 -2.45 12.94 -12.24
C LYS A 115 -2.64 12.82 -10.73
N GLU A 116 -3.40 11.81 -10.30
CA GLU A 116 -3.58 11.56 -8.87
C GLU A 116 -2.30 11.03 -8.23
N PHE A 117 -1.55 10.17 -8.94
CA PHE A 117 -0.22 9.75 -8.48
C PHE A 117 0.67 10.95 -8.19
N GLU A 118 0.82 11.87 -9.17
CA GLU A 118 1.67 13.06 -9.03
C GLU A 118 1.19 13.96 -7.89
N LYS A 119 -0.13 14.12 -7.73
CA LYS A 119 -0.71 14.90 -6.61
C LYS A 119 -0.39 14.28 -5.25
N ALA A 120 -0.63 12.97 -5.08
CA ALA A 120 -0.34 12.27 -3.83
C ALA A 120 1.17 12.25 -3.54
N PHE A 121 1.97 12.00 -4.58
CA PHE A 121 3.43 12.01 -4.48
C PHE A 121 3.97 13.36 -4.03
N LYS A 122 3.52 14.47 -4.64
CA LYS A 122 3.89 15.82 -4.25
C LYS A 122 3.48 16.10 -2.81
N ASN A 123 2.25 15.77 -2.43
CA ASN A 123 1.77 15.97 -1.07
C ASN A 123 2.66 15.20 -0.05
N ALA A 124 2.99 13.94 -0.35
CA ALA A 124 3.90 13.16 0.48
C ALA A 124 5.32 13.79 0.55
N LEU A 125 5.84 14.28 -0.58
CA LEU A 125 7.16 14.92 -0.64
C LEU A 125 7.21 16.23 0.16
N ASP A 126 6.12 16.99 0.24
CA ASP A 126 6.00 18.22 1.03
C ASP A 126 6.07 17.92 2.55
N HIS A 127 5.63 16.72 2.99
CA HIS A 127 5.73 16.23 4.37
C HIS A 127 7.03 15.48 4.68
N LEU A 128 7.91 15.28 3.70
CA LEU A 128 9.19 14.62 3.89
C LEU A 128 10.27 15.64 4.27
N ASN A 129 11.05 15.36 5.32
CA ASN A 129 12.21 16.15 5.71
C ASN A 129 13.27 16.14 4.60
N ASP A 130 14.14 17.14 4.55
CA ASP A 130 15.34 17.12 3.74
C ASP A 130 16.21 15.92 4.14
N LYS A 131 16.83 15.28 3.15
CA LYS A 131 17.53 14.00 3.33
C LYS A 131 16.62 12.86 3.83
N GLY A 132 15.31 13.06 3.83
CA GLY A 132 14.31 12.03 4.13
C GLY A 132 14.22 10.98 3.03
N VAL A 133 13.61 9.83 3.36
CA VAL A 133 13.44 8.72 2.43
C VAL A 133 11.96 8.34 2.32
N MET A 134 11.49 8.06 1.09
CA MET A 134 10.14 7.56 0.86
C MET A 134 10.19 6.21 0.14
N ILE A 135 9.29 5.31 0.51
CA ILE A 135 9.08 4.01 -0.14
C ILE A 135 7.64 3.96 -0.64
N ILE A 136 7.46 3.78 -1.94
CA ILE A 136 6.15 3.53 -2.56
C ILE A 136 6.17 2.12 -3.14
N ASP A 137 5.26 1.28 -2.67
CA ASP A 137 5.08 -0.08 -3.15
C ASP A 137 3.95 -0.13 -4.19
N LEU A 138 4.25 -0.64 -5.37
CA LEU A 138 3.31 -0.78 -6.48
C LEU A 138 3.16 -2.24 -6.89
N ASP A 139 1.93 -2.66 -7.08
CA ASP A 139 1.61 -3.85 -7.85
C ASP A 139 1.70 -3.51 -9.36
N ASN A 140 2.45 -4.30 -10.09
CA ASN A 140 2.66 -4.12 -11.53
C ASN A 140 2.29 -5.38 -12.33
N ARG A 141 1.49 -6.27 -11.76
CA ARG A 141 1.00 -7.46 -12.45
C ARG A 141 0.05 -7.08 -13.58
N LYS A 142 0.35 -7.57 -14.76
CA LYS A 142 -0.43 -7.38 -16.00
C LYS A 142 -1.00 -8.72 -16.46
N SER A 143 -1.60 -9.48 -15.53
CA SER A 143 -2.12 -10.81 -15.81
C SER A 143 -3.60 -10.89 -15.47
N ASN A 144 -4.27 -11.84 -16.12
CA ASN A 144 -5.63 -12.27 -15.81
C ASN A 144 -5.62 -13.57 -14.97
N GLU A 145 -4.51 -13.83 -14.27
CA GLU A 145 -4.39 -15.04 -13.46
C GLU A 145 -5.21 -14.93 -12.19
N ASP A 146 -6.08 -15.89 -11.99
CA ASP A 146 -6.86 -16.03 -10.78
C ASP A 146 -6.02 -16.67 -9.67
N VAL A 147 -6.30 -16.27 -8.44
CA VAL A 147 -5.62 -16.80 -7.26
C VAL A 147 -6.64 -17.41 -6.31
N PHE A 148 -6.34 -18.61 -5.86
CA PHE A 148 -7.11 -19.27 -4.81
C PHE A 148 -6.20 -19.52 -3.60
N ASP A 149 -6.68 -19.18 -2.39
CA ASP A 149 -6.03 -19.56 -1.16
C ASP A 149 -7.05 -19.96 -0.08
N LYS A 150 -6.56 -20.66 0.95
CA LYS A 150 -7.32 -21.09 2.10
C LYS A 150 -6.59 -20.71 3.38
N VAL A 151 -7.29 -20.02 4.28
CA VAL A 151 -6.75 -19.56 5.55
C VAL A 151 -7.71 -19.93 6.67
N ASP A 152 -7.24 -20.74 7.62
CA ASP A 152 -8.01 -21.16 8.81
C ASP A 152 -9.43 -21.71 8.46
N GLY A 153 -9.53 -22.50 7.38
CA GLY A 153 -10.81 -23.04 6.90
C GLY A 153 -11.62 -22.12 5.97
N ASN A 154 -11.37 -20.83 6.01
CA ASN A 154 -11.99 -19.85 5.11
C ASN A 154 -11.32 -19.88 3.74
N LYS A 155 -12.06 -19.56 2.69
CA LYS A 155 -11.55 -19.57 1.30
C LYS A 155 -11.57 -18.17 0.73
N ARG A 156 -10.53 -17.83 -0.02
CA ARG A 156 -10.48 -16.63 -0.84
C ARG A 156 -10.26 -16.99 -2.29
N TYR A 157 -11.10 -16.45 -3.14
CA TYR A 157 -10.96 -16.47 -4.59
C TYR A 157 -10.68 -15.05 -5.06
N LEU A 158 -9.66 -14.87 -5.86
CA LEU A 158 -9.32 -13.60 -6.47
C LEU A 158 -9.30 -13.77 -7.98
N GLU A 159 -10.29 -13.19 -8.64
CA GLU A 159 -10.39 -13.12 -10.09
C GLU A 159 -9.78 -11.80 -10.57
N CYS A 160 -8.93 -11.86 -11.59
CA CYS A 160 -8.21 -10.70 -12.08
C CYS A 160 -8.50 -10.48 -13.56
N PHE A 161 -8.93 -9.29 -13.92
CA PHE A 161 -9.07 -8.85 -15.30
C PHE A 161 -8.18 -7.62 -15.55
N TYR A 162 -7.26 -7.70 -16.49
CA TYR A 162 -6.38 -6.59 -16.89
C TYR A 162 -6.73 -6.06 -18.27
N SER A 163 -7.00 -4.76 -18.35
CA SER A 163 -7.18 -4.02 -19.61
C SER A 163 -5.94 -3.21 -19.95
N SER A 164 -5.22 -3.62 -20.99
CA SER A 164 -4.04 -2.89 -21.49
C SER A 164 -4.40 -1.51 -22.09
N LYS A 165 -5.62 -1.36 -22.62
CA LYS A 165 -6.10 -0.09 -23.16
C LYS A 165 -6.18 1.01 -22.11
N TYR A 166 -6.61 0.67 -20.91
CA TYR A 166 -6.81 1.61 -19.80
C TYR A 166 -5.73 1.53 -18.72
N ASN A 167 -4.85 0.52 -18.75
CA ASN A 167 -3.92 0.17 -17.69
C ASN A 167 -4.61 -0.07 -16.34
N ILE A 168 -5.78 -0.68 -16.37
CA ILE A 168 -6.58 -0.99 -15.18
C ILE A 168 -6.63 -2.50 -15.01
N GLN A 169 -6.43 -2.95 -13.78
CA GLN A 169 -6.72 -4.31 -13.34
C GLN A 169 -7.92 -4.26 -12.39
N ILE A 170 -8.99 -4.92 -12.78
CA ILE A 170 -10.15 -5.17 -11.92
C ILE A 170 -9.88 -6.46 -11.15
N ARG A 171 -10.10 -6.43 -9.85
CA ARG A 171 -9.97 -7.59 -8.96
C ARG A 171 -11.27 -7.80 -8.22
N THR A 172 -11.90 -8.93 -8.50
CA THR A 172 -13.05 -9.41 -7.74
C THR A 172 -12.56 -10.42 -6.71
N THR A 173 -12.71 -10.08 -5.43
CA THR A 173 -12.31 -10.97 -4.33
C THR A 173 -13.55 -11.52 -3.65
N THR A 174 -13.69 -12.84 -3.66
CA THR A 174 -14.75 -13.54 -2.95
C THR A 174 -14.19 -14.24 -1.72
N PHE A 175 -14.63 -13.84 -0.54
CA PHE A 175 -14.35 -14.54 0.71
C PHE A 175 -15.50 -15.45 1.08
N LYS A 176 -15.22 -16.75 1.26
CA LYS A 176 -16.20 -17.73 1.75
C LYS A 176 -15.93 -18.02 3.22
N ILE A 177 -16.85 -17.57 4.09
CA ILE A 177 -16.75 -17.70 5.55
C ILE A 177 -18.00 -18.39 6.07
N GLY A 178 -17.86 -19.66 6.47
CA GLY A 178 -18.99 -20.51 6.77
C GLY A 178 -19.88 -20.71 5.53
N LEU A 179 -21.16 -20.34 5.63
CA LEU A 179 -22.14 -20.44 4.54
C LEU A 179 -22.35 -19.12 3.78
N LYS A 180 -21.56 -18.08 4.07
CA LYS A 180 -21.71 -16.76 3.46
C LYS A 180 -20.58 -16.45 2.50
N ASP A 181 -20.94 -15.86 1.37
CA ASP A 181 -20.00 -15.31 0.40
C ASP A 181 -20.00 -13.78 0.49
N PHE A 182 -18.81 -13.20 0.58
CA PHE A 182 -18.57 -11.77 0.63
C PHE A 182 -17.75 -11.39 -0.59
N ILE A 183 -18.30 -10.53 -1.44
CA ILE A 183 -17.72 -10.18 -2.73
C ILE A 183 -17.28 -8.73 -2.73
N PHE A 184 -16.05 -8.49 -3.17
CA PHE A 184 -15.44 -7.16 -3.30
C PHE A 184 -14.88 -6.98 -4.67
N GLU A 185 -15.15 -5.83 -5.25
CA GLU A 185 -14.51 -5.40 -6.46
C GLU A 185 -13.69 -4.13 -6.21
N HIS A 186 -12.49 -4.10 -6.74
CA HIS A 186 -11.66 -2.92 -6.70
C HIS A 186 -10.79 -2.81 -7.94
N GLU A 187 -10.56 -1.57 -8.34
CA GLU A 187 -9.72 -1.24 -9.47
C GLU A 187 -8.31 -0.87 -9.01
N PHE A 188 -7.32 -1.41 -9.72
CA PHE A 188 -5.92 -1.00 -9.61
C PHE A 188 -5.47 -0.35 -10.90
N PHE A 189 -4.96 0.85 -10.83
CA PHE A 189 -4.25 1.45 -11.95
C PHE A 189 -2.83 0.86 -12.00
N ILE A 190 -2.46 0.25 -13.14
CA ILE A 190 -1.14 -0.35 -13.34
C ILE A 190 -0.24 0.68 -14.02
N TYR A 191 0.80 1.09 -13.32
CA TYR A 191 1.68 2.16 -13.77
C TYR A 191 2.75 1.65 -14.73
N ASP A 192 2.95 2.38 -15.82
CA ASP A 192 4.12 2.25 -16.68
C ASP A 192 5.31 2.94 -16.04
N LEU A 193 6.43 2.21 -15.88
CA LEU A 193 7.62 2.70 -15.18
C LEU A 193 8.31 3.85 -15.92
N GLU A 194 8.25 3.89 -17.26
CA GLU A 194 8.83 4.99 -18.05
C GLU A 194 8.04 6.27 -17.88
N LYS A 195 6.70 6.18 -17.76
CA LYS A 195 5.86 7.34 -17.48
C LYS A 195 6.04 7.84 -16.05
N LEU A 196 6.20 6.95 -15.07
CA LEU A 196 6.55 7.32 -13.71
C LEU A 196 7.92 8.00 -13.63
N ASP A 197 8.92 7.49 -14.35
CA ASP A 197 10.25 8.09 -14.47
C ASP A 197 10.15 9.56 -14.90
N LYS A 198 9.32 9.88 -15.92
CA LYS A 198 9.09 11.24 -16.38
C LYS A 198 8.46 12.15 -15.32
N ILE A 199 7.60 11.60 -14.47
CA ILE A 199 7.00 12.36 -13.36
C ILE A 199 8.06 12.62 -12.29
N LEU A 200 8.77 11.57 -11.84
CA LEU A 200 9.73 11.68 -10.76
C LEU A 200 10.89 12.63 -11.08
N LYS A 201 11.33 12.67 -12.33
CA LYS A 201 12.38 13.60 -12.83
C LYS A 201 12.02 15.08 -12.76
N LYS A 202 10.76 15.43 -12.53
CA LYS A 202 10.35 16.85 -12.33
C LYS A 202 10.75 17.39 -10.95
N TYR A 203 11.11 16.52 -10.00
CA TYR A 203 11.36 16.87 -8.62
C TYR A 203 12.83 16.75 -8.27
N ASN A 204 13.29 17.55 -7.31
CA ASN A 204 14.67 17.49 -6.81
C ASN A 204 14.85 16.31 -5.85
N ILE A 205 14.97 15.11 -6.43
CA ILE A 205 15.08 13.84 -5.72
C ILE A 205 16.06 12.90 -6.41
N VAL A 206 16.58 11.95 -5.66
CA VAL A 206 17.26 10.76 -6.19
C VAL A 206 16.35 9.55 -5.93
N TYR A 207 16.15 8.69 -6.92
CA TYR A 207 15.31 7.51 -6.76
C TYR A 207 15.87 6.27 -7.44
N THR A 208 15.41 5.11 -6.99
CA THR A 208 15.66 3.81 -7.62
C THR A 208 14.41 2.94 -7.51
N CYS A 209 14.20 2.08 -8.50
CA CYS A 209 13.13 1.10 -8.49
C CYS A 209 13.70 -0.28 -8.20
N LEU A 210 13.26 -0.89 -7.11
CA LEU A 210 13.62 -2.24 -6.68
C LEU A 210 12.43 -3.18 -6.86
N THR A 211 12.67 -4.49 -6.85
CA THR A 211 11.59 -5.48 -7.00
C THR A 211 11.55 -6.48 -5.84
N ASN A 212 10.34 -6.96 -5.52
CA ASN A 212 10.10 -8.10 -4.62
C ASN A 212 10.81 -8.02 -3.26
N PHE A 213 10.78 -6.84 -2.60
CA PHE A 213 11.44 -6.64 -1.30
C PHE A 213 12.92 -7.08 -1.30
N SER A 214 13.63 -6.76 -2.36
CA SER A 214 15.03 -7.13 -2.58
C SER A 214 15.85 -5.91 -3.03
N ASN A 215 17.17 -6.08 -3.17
CA ASN A 215 18.06 -5.07 -3.73
C ASN A 215 18.17 -5.15 -5.26
N GLN A 216 17.39 -6.01 -5.90
CA GLN A 216 17.38 -6.15 -7.36
C GLN A 216 16.62 -4.99 -7.98
N ARG A 217 17.15 -4.43 -9.07
CA ARG A 217 16.47 -3.38 -9.84
C ARG A 217 15.23 -3.93 -10.51
N ALA A 218 14.16 -3.17 -10.42
CA ALA A 218 12.92 -3.48 -11.14
C ALA A 218 13.11 -3.26 -12.65
N ASN A 219 12.38 -4.04 -13.44
CA ASN A 219 12.27 -3.93 -14.88
C ASN A 219 10.81 -4.05 -15.32
N LYS A 220 10.55 -3.99 -16.63
CA LYS A 220 9.20 -4.05 -17.20
C LYS A 220 8.41 -5.32 -16.88
N ASN A 221 9.09 -6.42 -16.50
CA ASN A 221 8.47 -7.69 -16.14
C ASN A 221 8.32 -7.87 -14.62
N SER A 222 8.76 -6.91 -13.83
CA SER A 222 8.63 -6.97 -12.36
C SER A 222 7.16 -6.86 -11.98
N THR A 223 6.66 -7.84 -11.26
CA THR A 223 5.26 -7.90 -10.79
C THR A 223 4.99 -7.01 -9.58
N ARG A 224 6.05 -6.71 -8.82
CA ARG A 224 6.00 -5.79 -7.68
C ARG A 224 7.19 -4.85 -7.73
N VAL A 225 6.93 -3.56 -7.60
CA VAL A 225 7.94 -2.51 -7.72
C VAL A 225 7.92 -1.62 -6.48
N HIS A 226 9.10 -1.39 -5.91
CA HIS A 226 9.29 -0.45 -4.81
C HIS A 226 10.08 0.75 -5.32
N ILE A 227 9.47 1.91 -5.35
CA ILE A 227 10.16 3.17 -5.66
C ILE A 227 10.74 3.70 -4.38
N ILE A 228 12.07 3.75 -4.32
CA ILE A 228 12.80 4.32 -3.18
C ILE A 228 13.25 5.71 -3.57
N ILE A 229 12.77 6.71 -2.87
CA ILE A 229 13.02 8.13 -3.13
C ILE A 229 13.84 8.70 -1.97
N LYS A 230 14.86 9.49 -2.29
CA LYS A 230 15.60 10.30 -1.34
C LYS A 230 15.45 11.77 -1.73
N LYS A 231 14.97 12.57 -0.80
CA LYS A 231 14.88 14.02 -0.96
C LYS A 231 16.28 14.62 -0.83
N VAL A 232 16.67 15.45 -1.78
CA VAL A 232 17.98 16.14 -1.81
C VAL A 232 17.89 17.44 -1.03
#